data_a353ce0530513cb5e0cf6246860fd109
#
_entry.id   a353ce0530513cb5e0cf6246860fd109
#
_cell.length_a   1.000
_cell.length_b   1.000
_cell.length_c   1.000
_cell.angle_alpha   90.00
_cell.angle_beta   90.00
_cell.angle_gamma   90.00
#
_symmetry.space_group_name_H-M   'P 1'
#
loop_
_entity.id
_entity.type
_entity.pdbx_description
1 polymer ?
#
loop_
_entity_poly.entity_id
_entity_poly.type
_entity_poly.pdbx_seq_one_letter_code
_entity_poly.pdbx_strand_id
1 'polypeptide(L)'
;MHRRWLLSALAILLSIVLVACTTANTQQLQKKVTNPTETTNTNSQQLPKGSAKRVVALSSLSADIISRLNQTKIVGITGSKLFKNDSRFKDIPRVSEGQNPPNLEKVVALKPDLVIGAEGFSNIPIQKLQQLGIPTLLTKVNSWESLEELTKKLAGLINAEPQLLLNRYKTFLPDKPTQSPSTLALVSRQPILAPNKNSWAGDLLAKFQAKNVAADLQGKSPVGGYVTLSAEKVLEANPEVIILVNPPQGNSEAALLDSLKKEAFWQQLQATKNNRVYVFDYFGLVNPGSIDAIEKACQQLKQALFAPQGT
;
A
#
# COMPACT_ATOMS: atom_id res chain seq x y z
N MET A 1 -55.31 13.73 -30.62
CA MET A 1 -55.74 14.97 -29.97
C MET A 1 -54.48 15.69 -29.48
N HIS A 2 -53.90 16.61 -30.25
CA HIS A 2 -53.96 18.07 -30.15
C HIS A 2 -53.46 18.57 -28.76
N ARG A 3 -52.44 19.39 -28.58
CA ARG A 3 -52.01 20.69 -29.20
C ARG A 3 -50.68 21.05 -28.52
N ARG A 4 -49.56 21.31 -29.13
CA ARG A 4 -49.07 22.48 -29.91
C ARG A 4 -49.08 23.83 -29.13
N TRP A 5 -47.94 24.52 -29.24
CA TRP A 5 -47.66 25.98 -29.24
C TRP A 5 -47.19 26.56 -27.90
N LEU A 6 -46.22 27.47 -27.73
CA LEU A 6 -45.56 28.43 -28.68
C LEU A 6 -44.24 28.93 -28.05
N LEU A 7 -43.36 29.28 -28.97
CA LEU A 7 -42.15 30.11 -28.84
C LEU A 7 -42.43 31.51 -28.32
N SER A 8 -41.46 32.12 -27.62
CA SER A 8 -41.17 33.56 -27.82
C SER A 8 -39.72 33.86 -27.42
N ALA A 9 -38.95 34.29 -28.41
CA ALA A 9 -37.68 34.97 -28.29
C ALA A 9 -37.89 36.43 -27.93
N LEU A 10 -36.97 37.07 -27.20
CA LEU A 10 -36.68 38.48 -27.36
C LEU A 10 -35.21 38.76 -27.06
N ALA A 11 -34.61 39.41 -28.03
CA ALA A 11 -33.22 39.83 -28.14
C ALA A 11 -33.06 41.30 -27.69
N ILE A 12 -31.75 41.68 -27.54
CA ILE A 12 -31.16 43.03 -27.71
C ILE A 12 -31.18 43.96 -26.50
N LEU A 13 -30.00 44.35 -25.97
CA LEU A 13 -29.37 45.64 -26.26
C LEU A 13 -27.91 45.72 -25.80
N LEU A 14 -27.06 46.00 -26.77
CA LEU A 14 -25.67 46.41 -26.74
C LEU A 14 -25.59 47.87 -26.27
N SER A 15 -24.67 48.21 -25.34
CA SER A 15 -24.22 49.60 -25.16
C SER A 15 -22.72 49.64 -24.87
N ILE A 16 -22.00 50.05 -25.86
CA ILE A 16 -20.58 50.45 -25.84
C ILE A 16 -20.53 51.90 -25.33
N VAL A 17 -19.68 52.15 -24.34
CA VAL A 17 -19.17 53.52 -24.06
C VAL A 17 -17.66 53.45 -23.93
N LEU A 18 -17.01 53.97 -24.97
CA LEU A 18 -15.59 54.40 -25.01
C LEU A 18 -15.55 55.84 -24.50
N VAL A 19 -14.70 56.14 -23.50
CA VAL A 19 -14.16 57.49 -23.29
C VAL A 19 -12.67 57.40 -23.00
N ALA A 20 -11.93 58.28 -23.68
CA ALA A 20 -10.51 58.34 -23.82
C ALA A 20 -9.76 59.04 -22.68
N CYS A 21 -8.49 58.77 -22.67
CA CYS A 21 -7.29 59.44 -22.15
C CYS A 21 -7.42 60.82 -21.47
N THR A 22 -6.77 60.95 -20.30
CA THR A 22 -5.87 62.08 -20.05
C THR A 22 -4.75 61.67 -19.11
N THR A 23 -3.52 61.98 -19.59
CA THR A 23 -2.24 61.88 -18.90
C THR A 23 -2.15 62.96 -17.80
N ALA A 24 -1.77 62.59 -16.60
CA ALA A 24 -1.08 63.48 -15.64
C ALA A 24 -0.18 62.69 -14.71
N ASN A 25 1.05 63.05 -14.80
CA ASN A 25 2.19 62.56 -14.03
C ASN A 25 2.16 63.10 -12.62
N THR A 26 2.27 62.27 -11.59
CA THR A 26 2.76 62.70 -10.26
C THR A 26 3.34 61.51 -9.49
N GLN A 27 4.44 61.77 -8.90
CA GLN A 27 5.43 60.92 -8.24
C GLN A 27 4.94 60.14 -7.04
N GLN A 28 5.53 58.94 -6.90
CA GLN A 28 5.97 58.22 -5.70
C GLN A 28 5.10 58.23 -4.43
N LEU A 29 4.63 57.00 -4.15
CA LEU A 29 4.71 56.40 -2.82
C LEU A 29 4.67 54.88 -2.99
N GLN A 30 5.84 54.24 -2.87
CA GLN A 30 5.97 52.82 -2.80
C GLN A 30 5.30 52.32 -1.53
N LYS A 31 4.08 51.83 -1.66
CA LYS A 31 3.43 50.99 -0.65
C LYS A 31 3.77 49.56 -0.95
N LYS A 32 4.68 49.00 -0.16
CA LYS A 32 5.11 47.60 -0.13
C LYS A 32 3.86 46.71 -0.02
N VAL A 33 3.42 46.16 -1.15
CA VAL A 33 2.42 45.11 -1.17
C VAL A 33 3.14 43.84 -0.73
N THR A 34 2.92 43.46 0.52
CA THR A 34 3.27 42.12 1.00
C THR A 34 2.37 41.15 0.27
N ASN A 35 2.95 40.35 -0.62
CA ASN A 35 2.29 39.17 -1.18
C ASN A 35 1.77 38.30 -0.04
N PRO A 36 0.56 37.74 -0.19
CA PRO A 36 0.12 36.69 0.72
C PRO A 36 1.10 35.53 0.56
N THR A 37 1.77 35.20 1.64
CA THR A 37 2.60 34.01 1.76
C THR A 37 1.77 32.81 1.30
N GLU A 38 2.17 32.20 0.18
CA GLU A 38 1.71 30.87 -0.16
C GLU A 38 1.99 29.99 1.03
N THR A 39 0.94 29.56 1.69
CA THR A 39 1.01 28.50 2.71
C THR A 39 1.32 27.22 1.97
N THR A 40 2.61 27.00 1.70
CA THR A 40 3.13 25.71 1.33
C THR A 40 2.81 24.77 2.49
N ASN A 41 1.76 23.98 2.33
CA ASN A 41 1.47 22.80 3.14
C ASN A 41 2.61 21.77 2.91
N THR A 42 3.78 22.09 3.37
CA THR A 42 4.86 21.13 3.53
C THR A 42 4.47 20.27 4.73
N ASN A 43 3.94 19.09 4.46
CA ASN A 43 3.78 18.00 5.42
C ASN A 43 5.17 17.55 5.88
N SER A 44 5.92 18.42 6.55
CA SER A 44 7.22 18.10 7.12
C SER A 44 7.00 17.15 8.28
N GLN A 45 7.33 15.88 8.05
CA GLN A 45 7.38 14.87 9.10
C GLN A 45 8.34 15.37 10.19
N GLN A 46 7.81 15.72 11.36
CA GLN A 46 8.65 16.06 12.51
C GLN A 46 9.24 14.76 13.07
N LEU A 47 10.52 14.53 12.81
CA LEU A 47 11.28 13.43 13.38
C LEU A 47 11.84 13.84 14.76
N PRO A 48 12.12 12.87 15.64
CA PRO A 48 12.72 13.15 16.95
C PRO A 48 14.11 13.80 16.79
N LYS A 49 14.46 14.75 17.67
CA LYS A 49 15.78 15.44 17.68
C LYS A 49 16.95 14.55 18.04
N GLY A 50 16.72 13.27 18.33
CA GLY A 50 17.74 12.27 18.68
C GLY A 50 17.18 10.88 18.45
N SER A 51 17.86 9.85 18.98
CA SER A 51 17.35 8.47 18.87
C SER A 51 16.04 8.30 19.64
N ALA A 52 15.03 7.77 18.96
CA ALA A 52 13.76 7.45 19.57
C ALA A 52 13.92 6.35 20.62
N LYS A 53 13.28 6.56 21.78
CA LYS A 53 13.29 5.62 22.92
C LYS A 53 11.94 4.98 23.17
N ARG A 54 10.86 5.64 22.75
CA ARG A 54 9.47 5.26 23.01
C ARG A 54 8.64 5.32 21.74
N VAL A 55 8.64 4.23 21.00
CA VAL A 55 7.98 4.16 19.70
C VAL A 55 6.58 3.52 19.83
N VAL A 56 5.58 4.18 19.30
CA VAL A 56 4.27 3.56 19.02
C VAL A 56 4.17 3.27 17.53
N ALA A 57 3.96 2.00 17.17
CA ALA A 57 3.84 1.56 15.79
C ALA A 57 2.37 1.26 15.41
N LEU A 58 1.79 2.11 14.57
CA LEU A 58 0.44 1.95 13.99
C LEU A 58 0.44 1.04 12.76
N SER A 59 1.62 0.58 12.31
CA SER A 59 1.83 -0.36 11.22
C SER A 59 2.42 -1.66 11.78
N SER A 60 1.86 -2.81 11.39
CA SER A 60 2.38 -4.11 11.83
C SER A 60 3.78 -4.39 11.29
N LEU A 61 4.07 -4.00 10.06
CA LEU A 61 5.42 -4.13 9.50
C LEU A 61 6.45 -3.32 10.29
N SER A 62 6.15 -2.06 10.60
CA SER A 62 7.06 -1.21 11.38
C SER A 62 7.25 -1.74 12.80
N ALA A 63 6.19 -2.25 13.43
CA ALA A 63 6.28 -2.90 14.75
C ALA A 63 7.19 -4.13 14.69
N ASP A 64 7.05 -4.98 13.68
CA ASP A 64 7.86 -6.19 13.52
C ASP A 64 9.34 -5.85 13.25
N ILE A 65 9.61 -4.90 12.36
CA ILE A 65 10.99 -4.44 12.08
C ILE A 65 11.66 -3.90 13.36
N ILE A 66 10.99 -2.98 14.07
CA ILE A 66 11.57 -2.38 15.30
C ILE A 66 11.77 -3.44 16.37
N SER A 67 10.81 -4.36 16.56
CA SER A 67 10.93 -5.47 17.50
C SER A 67 12.17 -6.33 17.25
N ARG A 68 12.50 -6.57 15.98
CA ARG A 68 13.69 -7.35 15.58
C ARG A 68 14.99 -6.55 15.71
N LEU A 69 14.92 -5.25 15.52
CA LEU A 69 16.09 -4.37 15.70
C LEU A 69 16.36 -4.10 17.18
N ASN A 70 15.34 -3.71 17.94
CA ASN A 70 15.42 -3.48 19.37
C ASN A 70 14.01 -3.40 19.99
N GLN A 71 13.54 -4.51 20.55
CA GLN A 71 12.21 -4.64 21.13
C GLN A 71 11.92 -3.65 22.26
N THR A 72 12.92 -3.28 23.05
CA THR A 72 12.75 -2.36 24.18
C THR A 72 12.28 -0.97 23.80
N LYS A 73 12.38 -0.63 22.50
CA LYS A 73 11.94 0.66 21.96
C LYS A 73 10.43 0.75 21.74
N ILE A 74 9.72 -0.39 21.65
CA ILE A 74 8.28 -0.40 21.37
C ILE A 74 7.51 -0.26 22.68
N VAL A 75 6.65 0.76 22.77
CA VAL A 75 5.77 1.01 23.93
C VAL A 75 4.29 0.86 23.58
N GLY A 76 3.93 0.71 22.30
CA GLY A 76 2.57 0.48 21.83
C GLY A 76 2.52 0.03 20.38
N ILE A 77 1.53 -0.78 20.05
CA ILE A 77 1.36 -1.36 18.71
C ILE A 77 -0.10 -1.34 18.24
N THR A 78 -0.28 -1.48 16.93
CA THR A 78 -1.59 -1.77 16.34
C THR A 78 -2.08 -3.17 16.74
N GLY A 79 -3.42 -3.36 16.79
CA GLY A 79 -4.06 -4.65 17.06
C GLY A 79 -4.09 -5.58 15.85
N SER A 80 -2.95 -5.93 15.27
CA SER A 80 -2.86 -6.83 14.12
C SER A 80 -3.06 -8.30 14.50
N LYS A 81 -3.75 -9.06 13.64
CA LYS A 81 -3.86 -10.52 13.75
C LYS A 81 -2.49 -11.23 13.73
N LEU A 82 -1.50 -10.63 13.03
CA LEU A 82 -0.14 -11.15 12.94
C LEU A 82 0.55 -11.27 14.31
N PHE A 83 0.09 -10.49 15.29
CA PHE A 83 0.67 -10.46 16.64
C PHE A 83 -0.08 -11.29 17.66
N LYS A 84 -1.16 -11.99 17.26
CA LYS A 84 -2.02 -12.70 18.22
C LYS A 84 -1.28 -13.78 19.00
N ASN A 85 -0.40 -14.52 18.32
CA ASN A 85 0.36 -15.63 18.86
C ASN A 85 1.87 -15.36 18.92
N ASP A 86 2.30 -14.12 18.73
CA ASP A 86 3.69 -13.73 18.77
C ASP A 86 4.06 -13.25 20.18
N SER A 87 4.91 -14.03 20.86
CA SER A 87 5.34 -13.76 22.24
C SER A 87 6.04 -12.41 22.40
N ARG A 88 6.67 -11.88 21.35
CA ARG A 88 7.34 -10.57 21.38
C ARG A 88 6.37 -9.44 21.67
N PHE A 89 5.09 -9.61 21.32
CA PHE A 89 4.06 -8.56 21.42
C PHE A 89 3.01 -8.83 22.50
N LYS A 90 3.19 -9.89 23.30
CA LYS A 90 2.20 -10.33 24.29
C LYS A 90 1.86 -9.23 25.29
N ASP A 91 2.87 -8.57 25.83
CA ASP A 91 2.74 -7.61 26.92
C ASP A 91 2.79 -6.14 26.43
N ILE A 92 2.83 -5.92 25.12
CA ILE A 92 2.86 -4.57 24.55
C ILE A 92 1.42 -4.04 24.41
N PRO A 93 1.12 -2.84 24.94
CA PRO A 93 -0.19 -2.22 24.83
C PRO A 93 -0.66 -2.07 23.38
N ARG A 94 -1.92 -2.46 23.12
CA ARG A 94 -2.56 -2.31 21.82
C ARG A 94 -3.33 -1.00 21.79
N VAL A 95 -2.99 -0.13 20.83
CA VAL A 95 -3.64 1.17 20.64
C VAL A 95 -4.79 1.13 19.65
N SER A 96 -4.99 0.00 18.96
CA SER A 96 -6.16 -0.27 18.11
C SER A 96 -6.55 -1.74 18.23
N GLU A 97 -7.74 -2.10 17.74
CA GLU A 97 -8.21 -3.48 17.65
C GLU A 97 -8.65 -3.81 16.23
N GLY A 98 -8.10 -4.87 15.67
CA GLY A 98 -8.39 -5.29 14.30
C GLY A 98 -8.10 -4.20 13.28
N GLN A 99 -9.12 -3.80 12.51
CA GLN A 99 -9.05 -2.73 11.51
C GLN A 99 -9.54 -1.37 12.01
N ASN A 100 -9.89 -1.27 13.29
CA ASN A 100 -10.34 -0.03 13.86
C ASN A 100 -9.21 1.03 13.89
N PRO A 101 -9.55 2.31 13.72
CA PRO A 101 -8.59 3.38 13.90
C PRO A 101 -7.93 3.33 15.29
N PRO A 102 -6.68 3.79 15.43
CA PRO A 102 -6.02 3.82 16.72
C PRO A 102 -6.72 4.81 17.68
N ASN A 103 -6.82 4.42 18.93
CA ASN A 103 -7.27 5.30 20.00
C ASN A 103 -6.15 6.28 20.35
N LEU A 104 -6.34 7.56 19.98
CA LEU A 104 -5.30 8.58 20.13
C LEU A 104 -5.00 8.89 21.62
N GLU A 105 -5.97 8.78 22.51
CA GLU A 105 -5.75 8.97 23.95
C GLU A 105 -4.82 7.89 24.49
N LYS A 106 -5.03 6.62 24.11
CA LYS A 106 -4.11 5.52 24.43
C LYS A 106 -2.70 5.79 23.88
N VAL A 107 -2.60 6.28 22.64
CA VAL A 107 -1.29 6.63 22.06
C VAL A 107 -0.60 7.71 22.87
N VAL A 108 -1.28 8.81 23.20
CA VAL A 108 -0.73 9.95 23.97
C VAL A 108 -0.35 9.51 25.39
N ALA A 109 -1.19 8.69 26.04
CA ALA A 109 -0.92 8.17 27.39
C ALA A 109 0.38 7.34 27.47
N LEU A 110 0.80 6.72 26.38
CA LEU A 110 2.07 6.00 26.28
C LEU A 110 3.30 6.93 26.19
N LYS A 111 3.09 8.26 26.07
CA LYS A 111 4.15 9.28 25.96
C LYS A 111 5.22 8.89 24.93
N PRO A 112 4.84 8.66 23.66
CA PRO A 112 5.81 8.30 22.63
C PRO A 112 6.67 9.51 22.25
N ASP A 113 7.91 9.27 21.90
CA ASP A 113 8.80 10.23 21.23
C ASP A 113 8.84 10.02 19.72
N LEU A 114 8.19 8.94 19.22
CA LEU A 114 7.96 8.69 17.80
C LEU A 114 6.71 7.83 17.60
N VAL A 115 5.83 8.25 16.67
CA VAL A 115 4.71 7.41 16.20
C VAL A 115 4.88 7.12 14.72
N ILE A 116 4.78 5.85 14.34
CA ILE A 116 4.99 5.39 12.97
C ILE A 116 3.67 4.82 12.42
N GLY A 117 3.23 5.34 11.28
CA GLY A 117 2.05 4.87 10.57
C GLY A 117 2.34 4.46 9.13
N ALA A 118 1.42 3.76 8.49
CA ALA A 118 1.47 3.43 7.08
C ALA A 118 0.61 4.40 6.27
N GLU A 119 1.13 4.87 5.12
CA GLU A 119 0.37 5.67 4.16
C GLU A 119 -0.92 4.94 3.73
N GLY A 120 -1.98 5.73 3.53
CA GLY A 120 -3.30 5.22 3.20
C GLY A 120 -4.12 4.74 4.40
N PHE A 121 -3.47 4.21 5.45
CA PHE A 121 -4.16 3.69 6.64
C PHE A 121 -4.05 4.62 7.86
N SER A 122 -2.93 5.31 8.01
CA SER A 122 -2.63 6.08 9.21
C SER A 122 -2.57 7.60 8.98
N ASN A 123 -2.95 8.10 7.80
CA ASN A 123 -2.81 9.52 7.47
C ASN A 123 -3.53 10.43 8.48
N ILE A 124 -4.82 10.15 8.75
CA ILE A 124 -5.63 10.96 9.68
C ILE A 124 -5.09 10.91 11.12
N PRO A 125 -4.88 9.73 11.74
CA PRO A 125 -4.31 9.68 13.09
C PRO A 125 -2.92 10.32 13.18
N ILE A 126 -2.06 10.14 12.20
CA ILE A 126 -0.73 10.77 12.16
C ILE A 126 -0.86 12.29 12.12
N GLN A 127 -1.71 12.86 11.26
CA GLN A 127 -1.94 14.29 11.20
C GLN A 127 -2.41 14.87 12.55
N LYS A 128 -3.33 14.17 13.24
CA LYS A 128 -3.81 14.60 14.57
C LYS A 128 -2.70 14.56 15.62
N LEU A 129 -1.84 13.54 15.59
CA LEU A 129 -0.70 13.44 16.51
C LEU A 129 0.36 14.52 16.26
N GLN A 130 0.58 14.90 15.00
CA GLN A 130 1.43 16.04 14.63
C GLN A 130 0.91 17.35 15.20
N GLN A 131 -0.40 17.58 15.16
CA GLN A 131 -1.02 18.78 15.75
C GLN A 131 -0.83 18.83 17.28
N LEU A 132 -0.66 17.69 17.93
CA LEU A 132 -0.31 17.58 19.35
C LEU A 132 1.21 17.71 19.62
N GLY A 133 2.03 17.99 18.58
CA GLY A 133 3.48 18.14 18.71
C GLY A 133 4.24 16.80 18.87
N ILE A 134 3.61 15.67 18.63
CA ILE A 134 4.24 14.35 18.74
C ILE A 134 4.99 14.06 17.43
N PRO A 135 6.30 13.70 17.47
CA PRO A 135 7.05 13.29 16.29
C PRO A 135 6.43 12.08 15.60
N THR A 136 6.30 12.15 14.28
CA THR A 136 5.63 11.11 13.51
C THR A 136 6.37 10.78 12.22
N LEU A 137 6.17 9.56 11.73
CA LEU A 137 6.66 9.07 10.45
C LEU A 137 5.54 8.31 9.73
N LEU A 138 5.20 8.72 8.50
CA LEU A 138 4.42 7.91 7.57
C LEU A 138 5.37 7.10 6.70
N THR A 139 5.06 5.82 6.52
CA THR A 139 5.86 4.87 5.75
C THR A 139 5.06 4.28 4.61
N LYS A 140 5.73 4.00 3.50
CA LYS A 140 5.17 3.31 2.35
C LYS A 140 6.14 2.22 1.92
N VAL A 141 5.62 1.01 1.73
CA VAL A 141 6.39 -0.12 1.21
C VAL A 141 5.63 -0.69 0.02
N ASN A 142 6.13 -0.46 -1.17
CA ASN A 142 5.58 -0.94 -2.43
C ASN A 142 6.61 -1.65 -3.32
N SER A 143 7.84 -1.79 -2.84
CA SER A 143 8.92 -2.53 -3.49
C SER A 143 9.87 -3.14 -2.46
N TRP A 144 10.70 -4.07 -2.90
CA TRP A 144 11.74 -4.68 -2.07
C TRP A 144 12.76 -3.64 -1.58
N GLU A 145 13.16 -2.74 -2.46
CA GLU A 145 14.05 -1.64 -2.11
C GLU A 145 13.45 -0.76 -1.01
N SER A 146 12.16 -0.43 -1.12
CA SER A 146 11.49 0.40 -0.10
C SER A 146 11.36 -0.32 1.26
N LEU A 147 11.31 -1.67 1.29
CA LEU A 147 11.41 -2.45 2.52
C LEU A 147 12.79 -2.32 3.17
N GLU A 148 13.86 -2.46 2.38
CA GLU A 148 15.24 -2.31 2.86
C GLU A 148 15.51 -0.87 3.35
N GLU A 149 15.05 0.13 2.62
CA GLU A 149 15.16 1.55 2.99
C GLU A 149 14.40 1.84 4.29
N LEU A 150 13.19 1.32 4.43
CA LEU A 150 12.42 1.44 5.67
C LEU A 150 13.19 0.82 6.84
N THR A 151 13.75 -0.36 6.66
CA THR A 151 14.52 -1.05 7.70
C THR A 151 15.73 -0.23 8.15
N LYS A 152 16.50 0.31 7.19
CA LYS A 152 17.65 1.20 7.46
C LYS A 152 17.20 2.48 8.17
N LYS A 153 16.11 3.11 7.71
CA LYS A 153 15.55 4.31 8.31
C LYS A 153 15.11 4.10 9.75
N LEU A 154 14.37 3.01 10.01
CA LEU A 154 13.92 2.68 11.37
C LEU A 154 15.10 2.36 12.29
N ALA A 155 16.10 1.63 11.80
CA ALA A 155 17.33 1.34 12.55
C ALA A 155 18.05 2.65 12.96
N GLY A 156 18.23 3.59 12.05
CA GLY A 156 18.83 4.91 12.34
C GLY A 156 18.03 5.70 13.37
N LEU A 157 16.69 5.70 13.27
CA LEU A 157 15.83 6.43 14.20
C LEU A 157 15.87 5.89 15.63
N ILE A 158 16.14 4.61 15.84
CA ILE A 158 16.24 3.99 17.18
C ILE A 158 17.67 3.68 17.61
N ASN A 159 18.66 4.05 16.83
CA ASN A 159 20.09 3.76 17.02
C ASN A 159 20.34 2.24 17.16
N ALA A 160 19.98 1.48 16.14
CA ALA A 160 20.16 0.03 16.06
C ALA A 160 20.85 -0.36 14.74
N GLU A 161 21.45 -1.57 14.71
CA GLU A 161 22.13 -2.10 13.53
C GLU A 161 21.20 -2.92 12.64
N PRO A 162 20.98 -2.55 11.34
CA PRO A 162 20.04 -3.23 10.47
C PRO A 162 20.62 -4.48 9.78
N GLN A 163 21.95 -4.68 9.81
CA GLN A 163 22.63 -5.59 8.88
C GLN A 163 22.17 -7.04 9.00
N LEU A 164 21.93 -7.53 10.21
CA LEU A 164 21.43 -8.91 10.41
C LEU A 164 20.08 -9.11 9.74
N LEU A 165 19.17 -8.14 9.85
CA LEU A 165 17.84 -8.23 9.25
C LEU A 165 17.90 -8.07 7.73
N LEU A 166 18.73 -7.17 7.21
CA LEU A 166 18.96 -7.02 5.77
C LEU A 166 19.59 -8.27 5.15
N ASN A 167 20.50 -8.94 5.85
CA ASN A 167 21.07 -10.21 5.39
C ASN A 167 20.02 -11.31 5.38
N ARG A 168 19.11 -11.35 6.34
CA ARG A 168 17.98 -12.29 6.33
C ARG A 168 17.09 -12.06 5.10
N TYR A 169 16.78 -10.82 4.71
CA TYR A 169 15.98 -10.55 3.51
C TYR A 169 16.57 -11.16 2.25
N LYS A 170 17.89 -11.12 2.08
CA LYS A 170 18.57 -11.69 0.91
C LYS A 170 18.28 -13.17 0.74
N THR A 171 18.09 -13.93 1.83
CA THR A 171 17.82 -15.38 1.77
C THR A 171 16.39 -15.70 1.28
N PHE A 172 15.49 -14.71 1.27
CA PHE A 172 14.12 -14.92 0.83
C PHE A 172 14.01 -15.00 -0.70
N LEU A 173 14.87 -14.27 -1.40
CA LEU A 173 14.87 -14.22 -2.86
C LEU A 173 15.57 -15.44 -3.47
N PRO A 174 15.25 -15.83 -4.70
CA PRO A 174 15.98 -16.89 -5.41
C PRO A 174 17.33 -16.37 -5.91
N ASP A 175 18.37 -17.19 -5.84
CA ASP A 175 19.70 -16.82 -6.35
C ASP A 175 19.73 -16.66 -7.87
N LYS A 176 19.16 -17.62 -8.59
CA LYS A 176 19.03 -17.59 -10.07
C LYS A 176 17.76 -18.31 -10.47
N PRO A 177 16.67 -17.59 -10.76
CA PRO A 177 15.47 -18.21 -11.29
C PRO A 177 15.74 -18.83 -12.66
N THR A 178 15.35 -20.09 -12.84
CA THR A 178 15.54 -20.84 -14.09
C THR A 178 14.34 -20.79 -15.02
N GLN A 179 13.21 -20.34 -14.52
CA GLN A 179 11.94 -20.28 -15.24
C GLN A 179 11.29 -18.91 -15.00
N SER A 180 10.48 -18.48 -15.95
CA SER A 180 9.72 -17.23 -15.88
C SER A 180 8.28 -17.49 -16.34
N PRO A 181 7.49 -18.27 -15.60
CA PRO A 181 6.14 -18.59 -16.04
C PRO A 181 5.25 -17.35 -16.09
N SER A 182 4.34 -17.34 -17.06
CA SER A 182 3.27 -16.35 -17.14
C SER A 182 2.36 -16.50 -15.91
N THR A 183 2.27 -15.45 -15.10
CA THR A 183 1.66 -15.52 -13.77
C THR A 183 0.58 -14.45 -13.61
N LEU A 184 -0.59 -14.85 -13.14
CA LEU A 184 -1.68 -13.96 -12.75
C LEU A 184 -1.91 -14.04 -11.24
N ALA A 185 -1.60 -12.98 -10.52
CA ALA A 185 -2.03 -12.84 -9.12
C ALA A 185 -3.39 -12.15 -9.05
N LEU A 186 -4.30 -12.69 -8.23
CA LEU A 186 -5.67 -12.20 -8.08
C LEU A 186 -5.94 -11.81 -6.64
N VAL A 187 -6.11 -10.51 -6.41
CA VAL A 187 -6.50 -9.95 -5.10
C VAL A 187 -8.01 -9.98 -4.91
N SER A 188 -8.75 -9.90 -6.01
CA SER A 188 -10.20 -10.10 -6.08
C SER A 188 -10.55 -10.74 -7.41
N ARG A 189 -11.66 -11.48 -7.45
CA ARG A 189 -12.23 -12.08 -8.66
C ARG A 189 -13.44 -11.33 -9.20
N GLN A 190 -14.08 -10.53 -8.36
CA GLN A 190 -15.26 -9.72 -8.71
C GLN A 190 -15.18 -8.36 -8.02
N PRO A 191 -14.71 -7.33 -8.73
CA PRO A 191 -14.07 -7.37 -10.06
C PRO A 191 -12.74 -8.13 -10.04
N ILE A 192 -12.25 -8.58 -11.21
CA ILE A 192 -10.92 -9.21 -11.33
C ILE A 192 -9.88 -8.12 -11.08
N LEU A 193 -9.22 -8.16 -9.94
CA LEU A 193 -8.23 -7.16 -9.53
C LEU A 193 -6.86 -7.82 -9.40
N ALA A 194 -5.87 -7.31 -10.14
CA ALA A 194 -4.52 -7.82 -10.20
C ALA A 194 -3.48 -6.74 -9.88
N PRO A 195 -2.36 -7.09 -9.22
CA PRO A 195 -1.26 -6.17 -8.93
C PRO A 195 -0.44 -5.91 -10.20
N ASN A 196 -0.14 -4.63 -10.49
CA ASN A 196 0.83 -4.25 -11.50
C ASN A 196 2.22 -4.01 -10.88
N LYS A 197 3.23 -3.66 -11.69
CA LYS A 197 4.61 -3.45 -11.26
C LYS A 197 4.80 -2.34 -10.19
N ASN A 198 3.82 -1.45 -9.98
CA ASN A 198 3.91 -0.36 -9.01
C ASN A 198 3.39 -0.75 -7.61
N SER A 199 3.01 -2.01 -7.41
CA SER A 199 2.58 -2.55 -6.13
C SER A 199 3.66 -3.44 -5.50
N TRP A 200 3.61 -3.64 -4.19
CA TRP A 200 4.45 -4.59 -3.48
C TRP A 200 4.40 -6.00 -4.11
N ALA A 201 3.19 -6.51 -4.36
CA ALA A 201 3.02 -7.83 -4.96
C ALA A 201 3.62 -7.92 -6.37
N GLY A 202 3.44 -6.88 -7.20
CA GLY A 202 4.00 -6.84 -8.55
C GLY A 202 5.52 -6.76 -8.55
N ASP A 203 6.11 -5.97 -7.65
CA ASP A 203 7.55 -5.90 -7.46
C ASP A 203 8.11 -7.25 -6.97
N LEU A 204 7.44 -7.88 -6.00
CA LEU A 204 7.84 -9.19 -5.50
C LEU A 204 7.81 -10.26 -6.61
N LEU A 205 6.77 -10.29 -7.44
CA LEU A 205 6.72 -11.17 -8.61
C LEU A 205 7.89 -10.91 -9.57
N ALA A 206 8.26 -9.63 -9.79
CA ALA A 206 9.41 -9.29 -10.62
C ALA A 206 10.74 -9.75 -10.02
N LYS A 207 10.93 -9.68 -8.69
CA LYS A 207 12.11 -10.23 -7.99
C LYS A 207 12.23 -11.76 -8.18
N PHE A 208 11.11 -12.43 -8.37
CA PHE A 208 11.07 -13.87 -8.72
C PHE A 208 11.07 -14.12 -10.24
N GLN A 209 11.27 -13.08 -11.06
CA GLN A 209 11.25 -13.15 -12.52
C GLN A 209 9.97 -13.77 -13.12
N ALA A 210 8.86 -13.75 -12.39
CA ALA A 210 7.57 -14.15 -12.91
C ALA A 210 7.09 -13.14 -13.99
N LYS A 211 6.59 -13.64 -15.12
CA LYS A 211 5.96 -12.80 -16.14
C LYS A 211 4.55 -12.40 -15.66
N ASN A 212 4.47 -11.36 -14.82
CA ASN A 212 3.19 -10.90 -14.31
C ASN A 212 2.32 -10.36 -15.45
N VAL A 213 1.18 -10.99 -15.69
CA VAL A 213 0.20 -10.64 -16.75
C VAL A 213 -0.26 -9.18 -16.65
N ALA A 214 -0.31 -8.64 -15.43
CA ALA A 214 -0.76 -7.28 -15.17
C ALA A 214 0.38 -6.25 -15.04
N ALA A 215 1.66 -6.64 -15.20
CA ALA A 215 2.81 -5.80 -14.85
C ALA A 215 2.75 -4.39 -15.43
N ASP A 216 2.55 -4.28 -16.75
CA ASP A 216 2.60 -3.01 -17.49
C ASP A 216 1.22 -2.41 -17.74
N LEU A 217 0.16 -3.07 -17.25
CA LEU A 217 -1.18 -2.57 -17.43
C LEU A 217 -1.42 -1.34 -16.55
N GLN A 218 -2.00 -0.31 -17.18
CA GLN A 218 -2.50 0.86 -16.49
C GLN A 218 -4.01 0.88 -16.63
N GLY A 219 -4.71 1.06 -15.54
CA GLY A 219 -6.18 1.06 -15.57
C GLY A 219 -6.75 1.82 -14.36
N LYS A 220 -8.03 2.13 -14.45
CA LYS A 220 -8.76 2.71 -13.32
C LYS A 220 -8.94 1.64 -12.25
N SER A 221 -8.22 1.77 -11.16
CA SER A 221 -8.43 1.00 -9.95
C SER A 221 -8.60 1.94 -8.77
N PRO A 222 -9.47 1.60 -7.80
CA PRO A 222 -9.58 2.38 -6.56
C PRO A 222 -8.31 2.30 -5.70
N VAL A 223 -7.39 1.39 -6.02
CA VAL A 223 -6.14 1.17 -5.27
C VAL A 223 -4.95 1.34 -6.21
N GLY A 224 -4.03 2.25 -5.88
CA GLY A 224 -2.80 2.45 -6.63
C GLY A 224 -1.95 1.18 -6.69
N GLY A 225 -1.35 0.90 -7.86
CA GLY A 225 -0.57 -0.31 -8.07
C GLY A 225 -1.40 -1.56 -8.42
N TYR A 226 -2.71 -1.41 -8.64
CA TYR A 226 -3.62 -2.49 -9.06
C TYR A 226 -4.39 -2.10 -10.31
N VAL A 227 -4.83 -3.11 -11.06
CA VAL A 227 -5.63 -2.93 -12.28
C VAL A 227 -6.81 -3.88 -12.28
N THR A 228 -7.93 -3.41 -12.83
CA THR A 228 -9.09 -4.27 -13.10
C THR A 228 -8.94 -4.88 -14.48
N LEU A 229 -9.09 -6.20 -14.57
CA LEU A 229 -9.04 -6.97 -15.80
C LEU A 229 -10.44 -7.41 -16.21
N SER A 230 -10.67 -7.54 -17.52
CA SER A 230 -11.83 -8.26 -18.03
C SER A 230 -11.53 -9.76 -18.16
N ALA A 231 -12.60 -10.58 -18.21
CA ALA A 231 -12.48 -12.00 -18.43
C ALA A 231 -11.77 -12.33 -19.74
N GLU A 232 -12.05 -11.57 -20.80
CA GLU A 232 -11.43 -11.73 -22.11
C GLU A 232 -9.91 -11.51 -22.06
N LYS A 233 -9.46 -10.48 -21.30
CA LYS A 233 -8.03 -10.22 -21.12
C LYS A 233 -7.31 -11.33 -20.38
N VAL A 234 -7.97 -11.94 -19.39
CA VAL A 234 -7.41 -13.09 -18.68
C VAL A 234 -7.35 -14.32 -19.58
N LEU A 235 -8.39 -14.57 -20.41
CA LEU A 235 -8.39 -15.67 -21.38
C LEU A 235 -7.32 -15.47 -22.45
N GLU A 236 -7.16 -14.26 -22.98
CA GLU A 236 -6.13 -13.92 -23.96
C GLU A 236 -4.72 -14.16 -23.39
N ALA A 237 -4.48 -13.75 -22.15
CA ALA A 237 -3.21 -13.91 -21.48
C ALA A 237 -2.93 -15.38 -21.11
N ASN A 238 -3.97 -16.19 -20.87
CA ASN A 238 -3.92 -17.61 -20.55
C ASN A 238 -2.73 -18.00 -19.66
N PRO A 239 -2.67 -17.52 -18.39
CA PRO A 239 -1.50 -17.66 -17.54
C PRO A 239 -1.17 -19.11 -17.22
N GLU A 240 0.14 -19.40 -17.07
CA GLU A 240 0.66 -20.70 -16.66
C GLU A 240 0.51 -20.95 -15.15
N VAL A 241 0.48 -19.88 -14.36
CA VAL A 241 0.32 -19.91 -12.91
C VAL A 241 -0.74 -18.90 -12.49
N ILE A 242 -1.63 -19.32 -11.62
CA ILE A 242 -2.60 -18.43 -10.94
C ILE A 242 -2.30 -18.43 -9.43
N ILE A 243 -2.19 -17.26 -8.86
CA ILE A 243 -2.06 -17.04 -7.43
C ILE A 243 -3.34 -16.37 -6.93
N LEU A 244 -4.11 -17.06 -6.11
CA LEU A 244 -5.29 -16.51 -5.45
C LEU A 244 -4.90 -15.96 -4.09
N VAL A 245 -5.29 -14.72 -3.81
CA VAL A 245 -5.06 -14.13 -2.49
C VAL A 245 -6.26 -14.42 -1.59
N ASN A 246 -6.00 -15.07 -0.46
CA ASN A 246 -6.99 -15.26 0.58
C ASN A 246 -7.01 -14.02 1.50
N PRO A 247 -8.11 -13.26 1.53
CA PRO A 247 -8.21 -12.08 2.39
C PRO A 247 -8.16 -12.47 3.88
N PRO A 248 -7.80 -11.54 4.79
CA PRO A 248 -7.62 -11.84 6.21
C PRO A 248 -8.85 -12.42 6.94
N GLN A 249 -10.03 -12.25 6.38
CA GLN A 249 -11.30 -12.78 6.87
C GLN A 249 -11.96 -13.70 5.83
N GLY A 250 -11.14 -14.24 4.91
CA GLY A 250 -11.59 -15.10 3.82
C GLY A 250 -11.98 -16.50 4.28
N ASN A 251 -12.53 -17.25 3.31
CA ASN A 251 -12.87 -18.65 3.47
C ASN A 251 -11.62 -19.54 3.58
N SER A 252 -11.82 -20.83 3.85
CA SER A 252 -10.72 -21.79 3.77
C SER A 252 -10.12 -21.84 2.35
N GLU A 253 -8.86 -22.23 2.24
CA GLU A 253 -8.19 -22.41 0.95
C GLU A 253 -8.98 -23.33 0.02
N ALA A 254 -9.47 -24.47 0.55
CA ALA A 254 -10.29 -25.41 -0.21
C ALA A 254 -11.56 -24.76 -0.78
N ALA A 255 -12.28 -23.96 0.04
CA ALA A 255 -13.48 -23.28 -0.41
C ALA A 255 -13.18 -22.22 -1.49
N LEU A 256 -12.03 -21.56 -1.42
CA LEU A 256 -11.59 -20.61 -2.43
C LEU A 256 -11.28 -21.30 -3.76
N LEU A 257 -10.55 -22.41 -3.74
CA LEU A 257 -10.26 -23.24 -4.91
C LEU A 257 -11.52 -23.85 -5.52
N ASP A 258 -12.43 -24.39 -4.69
CA ASP A 258 -13.70 -24.94 -5.16
C ASP A 258 -14.60 -23.89 -5.81
N SER A 259 -14.58 -22.66 -5.29
CA SER A 259 -15.35 -21.57 -5.90
C SER A 259 -14.79 -21.17 -7.26
N LEU A 260 -13.45 -21.22 -7.45
CA LEU A 260 -12.84 -21.00 -8.75
C LEU A 260 -13.22 -22.10 -9.75
N LYS A 261 -13.19 -23.35 -9.32
CA LYS A 261 -13.54 -24.51 -10.17
C LYS A 261 -15.00 -24.50 -10.66
N LYS A 262 -15.90 -23.82 -9.98
CA LYS A 262 -17.33 -23.74 -10.38
C LYS A 262 -17.58 -22.72 -11.51
N GLU A 263 -16.65 -21.83 -11.77
CA GLU A 263 -16.79 -20.80 -12.80
C GLU A 263 -16.17 -21.29 -14.12
N ALA A 264 -17.00 -21.57 -15.14
CA ALA A 264 -16.58 -22.15 -16.42
C ALA A 264 -15.44 -21.39 -17.12
N PHE A 265 -15.39 -20.08 -16.93
CA PHE A 265 -14.33 -19.21 -17.44
C PHE A 265 -12.94 -19.64 -16.93
N TRP A 266 -12.80 -19.90 -15.62
CA TRP A 266 -11.51 -20.27 -15.02
C TRP A 266 -11.06 -21.67 -15.45
N GLN A 267 -12.00 -22.57 -15.78
CA GLN A 267 -11.70 -23.92 -16.26
C GLN A 267 -10.99 -23.95 -17.61
N GLN A 268 -11.10 -22.87 -18.40
CA GLN A 268 -10.50 -22.78 -19.71
C GLN A 268 -9.00 -22.48 -19.66
N LEU A 269 -8.51 -21.91 -18.53
CA LEU A 269 -7.12 -21.48 -18.37
C LEU A 269 -6.17 -22.66 -18.19
N GLN A 270 -4.99 -22.57 -18.82
CA GLN A 270 -3.97 -23.62 -18.69
C GLN A 270 -3.51 -23.82 -17.24
N ALA A 271 -3.40 -22.76 -16.44
CA ALA A 271 -3.06 -22.88 -15.03
C ALA A 271 -4.03 -23.78 -14.27
N THR A 272 -5.34 -23.68 -14.53
CA THR A 272 -6.37 -24.53 -13.92
C THR A 272 -6.29 -25.96 -14.42
N LYS A 273 -6.13 -26.15 -15.73
CA LYS A 273 -5.98 -27.49 -16.35
C LYS A 273 -4.76 -28.24 -15.84
N ASN A 274 -3.69 -27.52 -15.58
CA ASN A 274 -2.39 -28.06 -15.13
C ASN A 274 -2.26 -28.08 -13.60
N ASN A 275 -3.32 -27.81 -12.84
CA ASN A 275 -3.31 -27.73 -11.38
C ASN A 275 -2.27 -26.75 -10.80
N ARG A 276 -1.98 -25.66 -11.52
CA ARG A 276 -1.05 -24.60 -11.09
C ARG A 276 -1.79 -23.37 -10.55
N VAL A 277 -2.75 -23.62 -9.67
CA VAL A 277 -3.49 -22.61 -8.94
C VAL A 277 -3.13 -22.71 -7.47
N TYR A 278 -2.57 -21.65 -6.92
CA TYR A 278 -2.06 -21.60 -5.54
C TYR A 278 -2.79 -20.55 -4.74
N VAL A 279 -2.96 -20.80 -3.44
CA VAL A 279 -3.59 -19.84 -2.53
C VAL A 279 -2.54 -19.25 -1.60
N PHE A 280 -2.46 -17.94 -1.56
CA PHE A 280 -1.52 -17.19 -0.71
C PHE A 280 -2.29 -16.38 0.32
N ASP A 281 -1.69 -16.20 1.48
CA ASP A 281 -2.20 -15.25 2.45
C ASP A 281 -2.10 -13.80 1.93
N TYR A 282 -3.04 -12.97 2.35
CA TYR A 282 -3.00 -11.54 2.07
C TYR A 282 -1.72 -10.88 2.61
N PHE A 283 -1.34 -11.26 3.85
CA PHE A 283 -0.09 -10.80 4.43
C PHE A 283 1.10 -11.51 3.82
N GLY A 284 2.12 -10.73 3.49
CA GLY A 284 3.31 -11.17 2.79
C GLY A 284 3.26 -10.89 1.29
N LEU A 285 2.17 -11.26 0.60
CA LEU A 285 2.05 -11.04 -0.85
C LEU A 285 1.43 -9.70 -1.22
N VAL A 286 0.34 -9.27 -0.58
CA VAL A 286 -0.37 -8.01 -0.90
C VAL A 286 0.01 -6.90 0.07
N ASN A 287 -0.07 -7.20 1.34
CA ASN A 287 0.42 -6.34 2.42
C ASN A 287 1.64 -7.02 3.05
N PRO A 288 2.82 -6.41 3.02
CA PRO A 288 4.02 -7.00 3.62
C PRO A 288 3.85 -7.39 5.10
N GLY A 289 3.03 -6.68 5.85
CA GLY A 289 2.52 -7.02 7.19
C GLY A 289 3.55 -7.35 8.27
N SER A 290 4.42 -8.31 8.05
CA SER A 290 5.55 -8.69 8.92
C SER A 290 6.62 -9.40 8.11
N ILE A 291 7.84 -9.49 8.66
CA ILE A 291 8.97 -10.14 8.00
C ILE A 291 8.73 -11.64 7.79
N ASP A 292 8.13 -12.31 8.77
CA ASP A 292 7.81 -13.74 8.65
C ASP A 292 6.71 -13.99 7.60
N ALA A 293 5.75 -13.07 7.47
CA ALA A 293 4.74 -13.17 6.40
C ALA A 293 5.37 -13.00 5.01
N ILE A 294 6.31 -12.07 4.86
CA ILE A 294 7.08 -11.88 3.63
C ILE A 294 7.89 -13.13 3.31
N GLU A 295 8.62 -13.68 4.28
CA GLU A 295 9.41 -14.90 4.10
C GLU A 295 8.53 -16.07 3.65
N LYS A 296 7.37 -16.28 4.29
CA LYS A 296 6.40 -17.30 3.89
C LYS A 296 5.93 -17.11 2.45
N ALA A 297 5.55 -15.88 2.07
CA ALA A 297 5.13 -15.59 0.70
C ALA A 297 6.26 -15.86 -0.31
N CYS A 298 7.51 -15.52 0.00
CA CYS A 298 8.66 -15.83 -0.83
C CYS A 298 8.89 -17.34 -0.97
N GLN A 299 8.74 -18.12 0.10
CA GLN A 299 8.83 -19.58 0.06
C GLN A 299 7.73 -20.18 -0.83
N GLN A 300 6.50 -19.70 -0.68
CA GLN A 300 5.38 -20.13 -1.52
C GLN A 300 5.59 -19.76 -3.00
N LEU A 301 6.17 -18.58 -3.30
CA LEU A 301 6.52 -18.19 -4.67
C LEU A 301 7.59 -19.11 -5.26
N LYS A 302 8.62 -19.49 -4.49
CA LYS A 302 9.62 -20.48 -4.95
C LYS A 302 8.94 -21.78 -5.36
N GLN A 303 8.01 -22.28 -4.57
CA GLN A 303 7.25 -23.50 -4.86
C GLN A 303 6.34 -23.35 -6.09
N ALA A 304 5.55 -22.28 -6.14
CA ALA A 304 4.57 -22.07 -7.21
C ALA A 304 5.23 -21.86 -8.59
N LEU A 305 6.37 -21.18 -8.63
CA LEU A 305 7.01 -20.78 -9.87
C LEU A 305 8.06 -21.77 -10.38
N PHE A 306 8.79 -22.45 -9.46
CA PHE A 306 9.99 -23.22 -9.79
C PHE A 306 9.91 -24.70 -9.42
N ALA A 307 8.85 -25.18 -8.77
CA ALA A 307 8.68 -26.61 -8.55
C ALA A 307 8.63 -27.34 -9.91
N PRO A 308 9.30 -28.51 -10.03
CA PRO A 308 9.17 -29.35 -11.22
C PRO A 308 7.71 -29.64 -11.50
N GLN A 309 7.30 -29.51 -12.76
CA GLN A 309 5.96 -29.94 -13.14
C GLN A 309 5.91 -31.45 -12.89
N GLY A 310 5.00 -31.87 -11.98
CA GLY A 310 4.79 -33.29 -11.73
C GLY A 310 4.44 -34.00 -13.04
N THR A 311 5.23 -34.97 -13.39
CA THR A 311 4.98 -35.91 -14.49
C THR A 311 3.74 -36.73 -14.25
#